data_374a3b2a1f4e40a6a0aae44c027f8fc7
#
_entry.id   374a3b2a1f4e40a6a0aae44c027f8fc7
#
_cell.length_a   1.000
_cell.length_b   1.000
_cell.length_c   1.000
_cell.angle_alpha   90.00
_cell.angle_beta   90.00
_cell.angle_gamma   90.00
#
_symmetry.space_group_name_H-M   'P 1'
#
loop_
_entity.id
_entity.type
_entity.pdbx_description
1 polymer ?
#
loop_
_entity_poly.entity_id
_entity_poly.type
_entity_poly.pdbx_seq_one_letter_code
_entity_poly.pdbx_strand_id
1 'polypeptide(L)'
;MFVFWGDGSQASRDLVDSIRVRSTENFNWTFIFILAVVFYIYWTEIHKKNTEAVCAGLALYGVHWLYEICNAIIAKIAGYPLWSVSNASTTFILLIGVCWELSMMLSIAGIISFKMLPHDRTKRYFAKNGKGGISCKLVGALEMALLFALFESFLAGTSNHSFIWVYKWWGVLPVFITTYIPFFLASNYVPDMEPKKRTRFLVCLWGLVALLLIILIPAGVI
;
A
#
# COMPACT_ATOMS: atom_id res chain seq x y z
N MET A 1 12.51 17.51 1.38
CA MET A 1 13.16 17.24 2.69
C MET A 1 12.51 15.99 3.28
N PHE A 2 13.21 15.13 4.00
CA PHE A 2 12.58 14.00 4.69
C PHE A 2 11.92 14.45 5.99
N VAL A 3 10.73 13.96 6.27
CA VAL A 3 10.00 14.16 7.53
C VAL A 3 9.88 12.82 8.23
N PHE A 4 10.37 12.71 9.45
CA PHE A 4 10.39 11.42 10.17
C PHE A 4 9.15 11.18 11.03
N TRP A 5 8.44 12.24 11.40
CA TRP A 5 7.25 12.20 12.26
C TRP A 5 6.23 13.26 11.83
N GLY A 6 4.97 13.00 12.09
CA GLY A 6 3.92 14.00 11.97
C GLY A 6 4.19 15.19 12.89
N ASP A 7 3.82 16.38 12.46
CA ASP A 7 4.12 17.62 13.20
C ASP A 7 3.09 17.94 14.30
N GLY A 8 1.89 17.37 14.19
CA GLY A 8 0.77 17.64 15.11
C GLY A 8 0.27 19.08 15.02
N SER A 9 0.60 19.80 13.94
CA SER A 9 0.25 21.22 13.78
C SER A 9 -1.23 21.41 13.40
N GLN A 10 -1.74 22.61 13.64
CA GLN A 10 -3.05 23.00 13.13
C GLN A 10 -3.04 23.09 11.61
N ALA A 11 -1.94 23.52 11.02
CA ALA A 11 -1.80 23.60 9.56
C ALA A 11 -1.97 22.23 8.88
N SER A 12 -1.39 21.15 9.43
CA SER A 12 -1.60 19.79 8.92
C SER A 12 -3.05 19.33 9.06
N ARG A 13 -3.74 19.72 10.13
CA ARG A 13 -5.17 19.43 10.31
C ARG A 13 -6.03 20.20 9.32
N ASP A 14 -5.77 21.48 9.12
CA ASP A 14 -6.49 22.31 8.15
C ASP A 14 -6.32 21.77 6.72
N LEU A 15 -5.12 21.23 6.40
CA LEU A 15 -4.89 20.56 5.12
C LEU A 15 -5.77 19.30 4.98
N VAL A 16 -5.86 18.47 6.03
CA VAL A 16 -6.73 17.27 6.01
C VAL A 16 -8.19 17.67 5.88
N ASP A 17 -8.64 18.70 6.60
CA ASP A 17 -10.02 19.20 6.56
C ASP A 17 -10.40 19.76 5.18
N SER A 18 -9.41 20.21 4.40
CA SER A 18 -9.59 20.68 3.02
C SER A 18 -9.72 19.56 1.99
N ILE A 19 -9.42 18.29 2.35
CA ILE A 19 -9.44 17.17 1.41
C ILE A 19 -10.86 16.87 0.94
N ARG A 20 -11.01 16.77 -0.37
CA ARG A 20 -12.26 16.40 -1.02
C ARG A 20 -12.14 15.00 -1.63
N VAL A 21 -12.68 14.02 -0.90
CA VAL A 21 -12.70 12.63 -1.35
C VAL A 21 -13.73 12.47 -2.47
N ARG A 22 -13.38 11.72 -3.50
CA ARG A 22 -14.23 11.42 -4.67
C ARG A 22 -14.73 12.66 -5.42
N SER A 23 -13.95 13.76 -5.39
CA SER A 23 -14.21 14.98 -6.16
C SER A 23 -13.49 14.94 -7.49
N THR A 24 -14.15 15.43 -8.54
CA THR A 24 -13.60 15.55 -9.89
C THR A 24 -13.04 16.94 -10.19
N GLU A 25 -13.03 17.85 -9.23
CA GLU A 25 -12.59 19.25 -9.43
C GLU A 25 -11.15 19.35 -9.97
N ASN A 26 -10.25 18.46 -9.50
CA ASN A 26 -8.85 18.41 -9.91
C ASN A 26 -8.54 17.25 -10.86
N PHE A 27 -9.58 16.62 -11.41
CA PHE A 27 -9.40 15.45 -12.26
C PHE A 27 -8.59 15.82 -13.51
N ASN A 28 -7.53 15.07 -13.77
CA ASN A 28 -6.76 15.16 -15.00
C ASN A 28 -6.40 13.75 -15.50
N TRP A 29 -5.99 13.66 -16.77
CA TRP A 29 -5.79 12.41 -17.46
C TRP A 29 -4.39 11.78 -17.25
N THR A 30 -3.53 12.37 -16.42
CA THR A 30 -2.15 11.89 -16.23
C THR A 30 -2.10 10.48 -15.64
N PHE A 31 -3.10 10.05 -14.86
CA PHE A 31 -3.18 8.70 -14.33
C PHE A 31 -3.22 7.61 -15.40
N ILE A 32 -3.64 7.92 -16.64
CA ILE A 32 -3.72 6.95 -17.75
C ILE A 32 -2.35 6.33 -18.05
N PHE A 33 -1.26 7.09 -17.93
CA PHE A 33 0.07 6.56 -18.15
C PHE A 33 0.43 5.48 -17.12
N ILE A 34 0.11 5.72 -15.84
CA ILE A 34 0.34 4.75 -14.77
C ILE A 34 -0.56 3.53 -14.98
N LEU A 35 -1.82 3.75 -15.35
CA LEU A 35 -2.77 2.69 -15.67
C LEU A 35 -2.26 1.80 -16.83
N ALA A 36 -1.72 2.39 -17.88
CA ALA A 36 -1.12 1.65 -18.99
C ALA A 36 0.06 0.78 -18.54
N VAL A 37 0.92 1.30 -17.65
CA VAL A 37 2.02 0.53 -17.04
C VAL A 37 1.48 -0.63 -16.20
N VAL A 38 0.45 -0.42 -15.39
CA VAL A 38 -0.20 -1.47 -14.60
C VAL A 38 -0.74 -2.58 -15.53
N PHE A 39 -1.49 -2.21 -16.56
CA PHE A 39 -2.00 -3.17 -17.54
C PHE A 39 -0.86 -3.94 -18.23
N TYR A 40 0.19 -3.26 -18.65
CA TYR A 40 1.34 -3.90 -19.30
C TYR A 40 2.01 -4.93 -18.38
N ILE A 41 2.22 -4.60 -17.11
CA ILE A 41 2.87 -5.49 -16.14
C ILE A 41 1.99 -6.72 -15.89
N TYR A 42 0.71 -6.55 -15.56
CA TYR A 42 -0.20 -7.67 -15.31
C TYR A 42 -0.39 -8.53 -16.56
N TRP A 43 -0.60 -7.91 -17.73
CA TRP A 43 -0.72 -8.60 -19.01
C TRP A 43 0.51 -9.44 -19.30
N THR A 44 1.70 -8.89 -19.10
CA THR A 44 2.96 -9.60 -19.30
C THR A 44 3.08 -10.83 -18.41
N GLU A 45 2.76 -10.71 -17.12
CA GLU A 45 2.85 -11.84 -16.19
C GLU A 45 1.78 -12.91 -16.48
N ILE A 46 0.58 -12.51 -16.88
CA ILE A 46 -0.50 -13.44 -17.31
C ILE A 46 -0.07 -14.21 -18.57
N HIS A 47 0.47 -13.54 -19.58
CA HIS A 47 0.95 -14.19 -20.81
C HIS A 47 2.10 -15.17 -20.55
N LYS A 48 2.99 -14.84 -19.62
CA LYS A 48 4.04 -15.74 -19.16
C LYS A 48 3.52 -16.88 -18.28
N LYS A 49 2.22 -16.93 -17.99
CA LYS A 49 1.60 -17.88 -17.05
C LYS A 49 2.21 -17.82 -15.65
N ASN A 50 2.77 -16.68 -15.26
CA ASN A 50 3.37 -16.45 -13.94
C ASN A 50 2.29 -16.07 -12.93
N THR A 51 1.46 -17.05 -12.61
CA THR A 51 0.33 -16.86 -11.67
C THR A 51 0.77 -16.45 -10.26
N GLU A 52 1.98 -16.84 -9.87
CA GLU A 52 2.55 -16.50 -8.56
C GLU A 52 2.81 -14.99 -8.46
N ALA A 53 3.40 -14.38 -9.47
CA ALA A 53 3.62 -12.93 -9.51
C ALA A 53 2.29 -12.16 -9.52
N VAL A 54 1.30 -12.63 -10.28
CA VAL A 54 -0.05 -12.03 -10.25
C VAL A 54 -0.67 -12.12 -8.84
N CYS A 55 -0.56 -13.27 -8.19
CA CYS A 55 -1.05 -13.45 -6.82
C CYS A 55 -0.30 -12.56 -5.81
N ALA A 56 1.02 -12.33 -6.01
CA ALA A 56 1.78 -11.41 -5.16
C ALA A 56 1.24 -9.97 -5.24
N GLY A 57 0.98 -9.49 -6.47
CA GLY A 57 0.36 -8.18 -6.68
C GLY A 57 -1.01 -8.08 -6.03
N LEU A 58 -1.88 -9.04 -6.28
CA LEU A 58 -3.23 -9.07 -5.71
C LEU A 58 -3.24 -9.19 -4.17
N ALA A 59 -2.29 -9.92 -3.58
CA ALA A 59 -2.19 -10.06 -2.14
C ALA A 59 -1.80 -8.74 -1.46
N LEU A 60 -0.72 -8.09 -1.94
CA LEU A 60 -0.32 -6.78 -1.41
C LEU A 60 -1.45 -5.76 -1.59
N TYR A 61 -1.99 -5.67 -2.80
CA TYR A 61 -3.02 -4.69 -3.14
C TYR A 61 -4.30 -4.86 -2.32
N GLY A 62 -4.73 -6.10 -2.08
CA GLY A 62 -5.89 -6.37 -1.22
C GLY A 62 -5.64 -6.01 0.24
N VAL A 63 -4.44 -6.30 0.78
CA VAL A 63 -4.06 -5.89 2.14
C VAL A 63 -4.00 -4.37 2.24
N HIS A 64 -3.40 -3.68 1.25
CA HIS A 64 -3.39 -2.22 1.19
C HIS A 64 -4.82 -1.64 1.28
N TRP A 65 -5.78 -2.16 0.51
CA TRP A 65 -7.16 -1.70 0.58
C TRP A 65 -7.81 -1.88 1.94
N LEU A 66 -7.52 -2.99 2.66
CA LEU A 66 -7.99 -3.15 4.03
C LEU A 66 -7.42 -2.06 4.95
N TYR A 67 -6.14 -1.72 4.79
CA TYR A 67 -5.51 -0.67 5.58
C TYR A 67 -6.11 0.71 5.28
N GLU A 68 -6.41 1.01 4.03
CA GLU A 68 -7.06 2.26 3.64
C GLU A 68 -8.48 2.38 4.22
N ILE A 69 -9.23 1.29 4.23
CA ILE A 69 -10.55 1.23 4.87
C ILE A 69 -10.41 1.44 6.39
N CYS A 70 -9.45 0.77 7.03
CA CYS A 70 -9.18 0.97 8.47
C CYS A 70 -8.77 2.42 8.78
N ASN A 71 -7.90 3.01 7.96
CA ASN A 71 -7.47 4.40 8.12
C ASN A 71 -8.65 5.38 7.99
N ALA A 72 -9.56 5.15 7.04
CA ALA A 72 -10.76 5.95 6.87
C ALA A 72 -11.75 5.80 8.05
N ILE A 73 -11.89 4.58 8.61
CA ILE A 73 -12.66 4.35 9.84
C ILE A 73 -12.02 5.07 11.03
N ILE A 74 -10.69 5.01 11.16
CA ILE A 74 -9.95 5.74 12.21
C ILE A 74 -10.20 7.25 12.08
N ALA A 75 -10.16 7.80 10.86
CA ALA A 75 -10.48 9.20 10.63
C ALA A 75 -11.88 9.57 11.15
N LYS A 76 -12.87 8.70 10.92
CA LYS A 76 -14.25 8.92 11.38
C LYS A 76 -14.37 8.88 12.91
N ILE A 77 -13.64 7.98 13.57
CA ILE A 77 -13.73 7.78 15.03
C ILE A 77 -12.86 8.77 15.80
N ALA A 78 -11.62 8.98 15.34
CA ALA A 78 -10.62 9.80 16.03
C ALA A 78 -10.58 11.27 15.55
N GLY A 79 -11.37 11.61 14.52
CA GLY A 79 -11.41 12.94 13.90
C GLY A 79 -10.39 13.14 12.77
N TYR A 80 -9.26 12.43 12.80
CA TYR A 80 -8.22 12.50 11.76
C TYR A 80 -7.66 11.13 11.41
N PRO A 81 -7.27 10.90 10.13
CA PRO A 81 -6.61 9.68 9.70
C PRO A 81 -5.17 9.60 10.21
N LEU A 82 -4.59 8.42 10.20
CA LEU A 82 -3.15 8.22 10.47
C LEU A 82 -2.29 8.83 9.36
N TRP A 83 -2.73 8.67 8.10
CA TRP A 83 -2.16 9.30 6.91
C TRP A 83 -3.25 9.76 5.97
N SER A 84 -2.96 10.78 5.20
CA SER A 84 -3.84 11.28 4.15
C SER A 84 -3.04 11.74 2.94
N VAL A 85 -3.71 11.85 1.79
CA VAL A 85 -3.15 12.35 0.54
C VAL A 85 -3.77 13.70 0.22
N SER A 86 -2.95 14.64 -0.28
CA SER A 86 -3.39 15.99 -0.59
C SER A 86 -4.03 16.09 -1.97
N ASN A 87 -5.10 16.86 -2.11
CA ASN A 87 -5.69 17.20 -3.41
C ASN A 87 -4.73 17.97 -4.33
N ALA A 88 -3.73 18.65 -3.76
CA ALA A 88 -2.79 19.44 -4.55
C ALA A 88 -1.83 18.59 -5.40
N SER A 89 -1.68 17.30 -5.10
CA SER A 89 -0.69 16.41 -5.73
C SER A 89 -1.30 15.19 -6.39
N THR A 90 -2.63 15.07 -6.46
CA THR A 90 -3.30 13.89 -7.02
C THR A 90 -4.43 14.29 -7.97
N THR A 91 -4.82 13.35 -8.83
CA THR A 91 -5.93 13.55 -9.77
C THR A 91 -7.28 13.24 -9.16
N PHE A 92 -7.35 12.24 -8.29
CA PHE A 92 -8.61 11.78 -7.70
C PHE A 92 -8.34 10.98 -6.41
N ILE A 93 -8.92 11.43 -5.31
CA ILE A 93 -8.81 10.76 -4.02
C ILE A 93 -9.96 9.76 -3.87
N LEU A 94 -9.62 8.48 -3.69
CA LEU A 94 -10.57 7.38 -3.54
C LEU A 94 -11.11 7.28 -2.11
N LEU A 95 -10.20 7.22 -1.15
CA LEU A 95 -10.42 7.34 0.29
C LEU A 95 -9.40 8.33 0.85
N ILE A 96 -9.58 8.77 2.08
CA ILE A 96 -8.77 9.83 2.71
C ILE A 96 -7.24 9.61 2.60
N GLY A 97 -6.79 8.35 2.62
CA GLY A 97 -5.38 7.97 2.55
C GLY A 97 -4.90 7.49 1.18
N VAL A 98 -5.79 7.36 0.18
CA VAL A 98 -5.43 6.78 -1.12
C VAL A 98 -6.02 7.52 -2.31
N CYS A 99 -5.17 7.79 -3.29
CA CYS A 99 -5.53 8.34 -4.61
C CYS A 99 -5.33 7.31 -5.73
N TRP A 100 -5.78 7.64 -6.94
CA TRP A 100 -5.62 6.80 -8.12
C TRP A 100 -4.18 6.37 -8.35
N GLU A 101 -3.26 7.33 -8.35
CA GLU A 101 -1.85 7.11 -8.63
C GLU A 101 -1.22 6.15 -7.63
N LEU A 102 -1.44 6.40 -6.34
CA LEU A 102 -0.93 5.55 -5.26
C LEU A 102 -1.52 4.15 -5.33
N SER A 103 -2.83 4.03 -5.54
CA SER A 103 -3.52 2.76 -5.69
C SER A 103 -2.93 1.92 -6.83
N MET A 104 -2.69 2.53 -8.00
CA MET A 104 -2.08 1.87 -9.15
C MET A 104 -0.64 1.45 -8.88
N MET A 105 0.17 2.30 -8.24
CA MET A 105 1.55 1.96 -7.87
C MET A 105 1.59 0.76 -6.92
N LEU A 106 0.74 0.74 -5.89
CA LEU A 106 0.69 -0.37 -4.94
C LEU A 106 0.13 -1.66 -5.57
N SER A 107 -0.70 -1.57 -6.58
CA SER A 107 -1.18 -2.76 -7.31
C SER A 107 -0.04 -3.55 -7.94
N ILE A 108 1.03 -2.90 -8.39
CA ILE A 108 2.20 -3.55 -9.02
C ILE A 108 3.38 -3.75 -8.06
N ALA A 109 3.42 -3.04 -6.93
CA ALA A 109 4.51 -3.14 -5.97
C ALA A 109 4.73 -4.57 -5.46
N GLY A 110 3.65 -5.32 -5.25
CA GLY A 110 3.72 -6.73 -4.86
C GLY A 110 4.35 -7.61 -5.93
N ILE A 111 4.07 -7.38 -7.22
CA ILE A 111 4.69 -8.09 -8.33
C ILE A 111 6.20 -7.81 -8.34
N ILE A 112 6.57 -6.54 -8.21
CA ILE A 112 7.98 -6.10 -8.23
C ILE A 112 8.72 -6.74 -7.06
N SER A 113 8.21 -6.63 -5.84
CA SER A 113 8.83 -7.23 -4.65
C SER A 113 9.05 -8.73 -4.82
N PHE A 114 8.02 -9.46 -5.27
CA PHE A 114 8.10 -10.89 -5.50
C PHE A 114 9.16 -11.26 -6.54
N LYS A 115 9.27 -10.49 -7.63
CA LYS A 115 10.24 -10.74 -8.70
C LYS A 115 11.68 -10.36 -8.32
N MET A 116 11.87 -9.52 -7.32
CA MET A 116 13.19 -9.20 -6.76
C MET A 116 13.73 -10.29 -5.83
N LEU A 117 12.90 -11.24 -5.38
CA LEU A 117 13.35 -12.36 -4.58
C LEU A 117 14.34 -13.24 -5.36
N PRO A 118 15.29 -13.90 -4.65
CA PRO A 118 16.17 -14.90 -5.26
C PRO A 118 15.37 -16.00 -5.98
N HIS A 119 15.94 -16.58 -7.03
CA HIS A 119 15.32 -17.69 -7.74
C HIS A 119 15.01 -18.87 -6.79
N ASP A 120 15.95 -19.18 -5.90
CA ASP A 120 15.69 -20.08 -4.78
C ASP A 120 15.05 -19.33 -3.61
N ARG A 121 13.72 -19.41 -3.54
CA ARG A 121 12.91 -18.76 -2.49
C ARG A 121 12.94 -19.47 -1.14
N THR A 122 13.62 -20.62 -1.05
CA THR A 122 13.89 -21.32 0.22
C THR A 122 15.17 -20.81 0.89
N LYS A 123 15.95 -20.00 0.18
CA LYS A 123 17.21 -19.43 0.66
C LYS A 123 17.04 -18.72 1.99
N ARG A 124 17.99 -18.98 2.89
CA ARG A 124 18.07 -18.32 4.20
C ARG A 124 19.43 -17.61 4.32
N TYR A 125 19.39 -16.36 4.73
CA TYR A 125 20.61 -15.59 5.03
C TYR A 125 21.08 -15.86 6.46
N PHE A 126 22.38 -15.80 6.69
CA PHE A 126 23.03 -16.04 8.00
C PHE A 126 22.74 -17.43 8.59
N ALA A 127 22.36 -18.40 7.78
CA ALA A 127 22.21 -19.79 8.23
C ALA A 127 23.58 -20.42 8.50
N LYS A 128 23.75 -21.06 9.68
CA LYS A 128 24.96 -21.81 10.03
C LYS A 128 24.67 -23.31 9.88
N ASN A 129 25.46 -24.00 9.04
CA ASN A 129 25.27 -25.42 8.72
C ASN A 129 23.83 -25.77 8.30
N GLY A 130 23.19 -24.92 7.51
CA GLY A 130 21.82 -25.13 7.02
C GLY A 130 20.72 -24.94 8.07
N LYS A 131 21.07 -24.56 9.31
CA LYS A 131 20.09 -24.34 10.39
C LYS A 131 19.99 -22.86 10.77
N GLY A 132 18.78 -22.46 11.16
CA GLY A 132 18.50 -21.07 11.56
C GLY A 132 18.47 -20.10 10.37
N GLY A 133 18.90 -18.86 10.62
CA GLY A 133 18.95 -17.79 9.60
C GLY A 133 17.58 -17.17 9.29
N ILE A 134 17.60 -16.12 8.47
CA ILE A 134 16.45 -15.30 8.09
C ILE A 134 16.04 -15.66 6.67
N SER A 135 14.74 -15.91 6.44
CA SER A 135 14.21 -16.19 5.10
C SER A 135 14.48 -15.03 4.14
N CYS A 136 14.87 -15.32 2.90
CA CYS A 136 15.02 -14.30 1.85
C CYS A 136 13.72 -13.51 1.62
N LYS A 137 12.56 -14.14 1.81
CA LYS A 137 11.25 -13.49 1.70
C LYS A 137 11.05 -12.42 2.76
N LEU A 138 11.46 -12.70 4.01
CA LEU A 138 11.40 -11.72 5.09
C LEU A 138 12.40 -10.58 4.85
N VAL A 139 13.63 -10.90 4.44
CA VAL A 139 14.63 -9.88 4.11
C VAL A 139 14.11 -8.98 2.98
N GLY A 140 13.63 -9.55 1.87
CA GLY A 140 13.05 -8.78 0.77
C GLY A 140 11.83 -7.94 1.19
N ALA A 141 10.98 -8.47 2.10
CA ALA A 141 9.86 -7.70 2.64
C ALA A 141 10.33 -6.50 3.47
N LEU A 142 11.37 -6.67 4.30
CA LEU A 142 11.94 -5.59 5.11
C LEU A 142 12.62 -4.52 4.24
N GLU A 143 13.37 -4.93 3.21
CA GLU A 143 14.02 -4.02 2.28
C GLU A 143 13.00 -3.16 1.52
N MET A 144 11.96 -3.77 0.96
CA MET A 144 10.91 -3.06 0.26
C MET A 144 10.06 -2.19 1.20
N ALA A 145 9.76 -2.69 2.39
CA ALA A 145 9.04 -1.92 3.40
C ALA A 145 9.80 -0.66 3.82
N LEU A 146 11.12 -0.78 4.02
CA LEU A 146 11.98 0.37 4.34
C LEU A 146 12.01 1.38 3.20
N LEU A 147 12.18 0.90 1.96
CA LEU A 147 12.18 1.76 0.77
C LEU A 147 10.87 2.57 0.67
N PHE A 148 9.73 1.91 0.84
CA PHE A 148 8.42 2.57 0.74
C PHE A 148 8.17 3.53 1.92
N ALA A 149 8.57 3.17 3.14
CA ALA A 149 8.45 4.06 4.29
C ALA A 149 9.31 5.34 4.14
N LEU A 150 10.52 5.22 3.60
CA LEU A 150 11.37 6.36 3.29
C LEU A 150 10.81 7.19 2.14
N PHE A 151 10.24 6.56 1.12
CA PHE A 151 9.59 7.26 0.02
C PHE A 151 8.36 8.06 0.50
N GLU A 152 7.53 7.48 1.36
CA GLU A 152 6.40 8.19 1.98
C GLU A 152 6.87 9.38 2.83
N SER A 153 7.94 9.20 3.63
CA SER A 153 8.59 10.28 4.38
C SER A 153 9.06 11.44 3.47
N PHE A 154 9.62 11.10 2.31
CA PHE A 154 9.98 12.09 1.31
C PHE A 154 8.75 12.84 0.77
N LEU A 155 7.70 12.12 0.43
CA LEU A 155 6.44 12.72 -0.05
C LEU A 155 5.77 13.59 1.01
N ALA A 156 5.82 13.20 2.28
CA ALA A 156 5.34 14.02 3.39
C ALA A 156 6.14 15.31 3.58
N GLY A 157 7.43 15.29 3.21
CA GLY A 157 8.32 16.44 3.30
C GLY A 157 8.34 17.34 2.05
N THR A 158 7.53 17.07 1.02
CA THR A 158 7.42 17.92 -0.18
C THR A 158 6.64 19.20 0.12
N SER A 159 6.92 20.25 -0.65
CA SER A 159 6.22 21.54 -0.52
C SER A 159 4.72 21.46 -0.75
N ASN A 160 4.27 20.46 -1.52
CA ASN A 160 2.86 20.23 -1.82
C ASN A 160 2.19 19.33 -0.79
N HIS A 161 2.91 18.89 0.25
CA HIS A 161 2.39 17.96 1.26
C HIS A 161 1.63 16.78 0.63
N SER A 162 2.30 16.05 -0.28
CA SER A 162 1.68 14.93 -1.02
C SER A 162 1.12 13.86 -0.08
N PHE A 163 1.80 13.65 1.05
CA PHE A 163 1.31 12.92 2.21
C PHE A 163 1.24 13.83 3.43
N ILE A 164 0.25 13.60 4.31
CA ILE A 164 0.05 14.36 5.54
C ILE A 164 -0.03 13.39 6.71
N TRP A 165 0.84 13.58 7.70
CA TRP A 165 0.84 12.86 8.97
C TRP A 165 0.48 13.81 10.11
N VAL A 166 -0.75 13.70 10.59
CA VAL A 166 -1.26 14.63 11.61
C VAL A 166 -0.71 14.33 13.00
N TYR A 167 -0.56 13.04 13.35
CA TYR A 167 -0.19 12.65 14.71
C TYR A 167 1.33 12.65 14.91
N LYS A 168 1.81 13.28 16.01
CA LYS A 168 3.24 13.34 16.36
C LYS A 168 3.91 11.98 16.59
N TRP A 169 3.13 10.96 16.94
CA TRP A 169 3.63 9.59 17.13
C TRP A 169 3.59 8.75 15.86
N TRP A 170 2.92 9.24 14.81
CA TRP A 170 2.88 8.59 13.51
C TRP A 170 4.01 9.11 12.64
N GLY A 171 4.67 8.22 11.91
CA GLY A 171 5.84 8.59 11.08
C GLY A 171 6.51 7.37 10.48
N VAL A 172 7.76 7.52 10.04
CA VAL A 172 8.50 6.49 9.30
C VAL A 172 8.53 5.14 10.02
N LEU A 173 8.81 5.12 11.32
CA LEU A 173 8.94 3.86 12.06
C LEU A 173 7.60 3.13 12.22
N PRO A 174 6.50 3.77 12.69
CA PRO A 174 5.18 3.15 12.68
C PRO A 174 4.74 2.70 11.28
N VAL A 175 4.89 3.54 10.26
CA VAL A 175 4.54 3.22 8.87
C VAL A 175 5.33 2.01 8.37
N PHE A 176 6.64 1.97 8.61
CA PHE A 176 7.48 0.83 8.26
C PHE A 176 6.98 -0.46 8.90
N ILE A 177 6.79 -0.47 10.23
CA ILE A 177 6.47 -1.68 10.99
C ILE A 177 5.03 -2.13 10.76
N THR A 178 4.08 -1.20 10.87
CA THR A 178 2.66 -1.55 10.92
C THR A 178 1.98 -1.55 9.56
N THR A 179 2.54 -0.88 8.55
CA THR A 179 1.94 -0.74 7.23
C THR A 179 2.71 -1.53 6.17
N TYR A 180 3.96 -1.15 5.90
CA TYR A 180 4.68 -1.73 4.76
C TYR A 180 5.21 -3.13 5.00
N ILE A 181 5.64 -3.50 6.22
CA ILE A 181 6.04 -4.90 6.50
C ILE A 181 4.88 -5.85 6.22
N PRO A 182 3.65 -5.70 6.74
CA PRO A 182 2.51 -6.54 6.39
C PRO A 182 2.21 -6.60 4.89
N PHE A 183 2.32 -5.48 4.16
CA PHE A 183 2.10 -5.42 2.72
C PHE A 183 3.07 -6.35 1.97
N PHE A 184 4.36 -6.19 2.23
CA PHE A 184 5.38 -6.97 1.53
C PHE A 184 5.51 -8.41 2.04
N LEU A 185 5.14 -8.70 3.28
CA LEU A 185 4.97 -10.08 3.72
C LEU A 185 3.85 -10.77 2.94
N ALA A 186 2.72 -10.12 2.73
CA ALA A 186 1.64 -10.70 1.92
C ALA A 186 2.12 -11.01 0.50
N SER A 187 2.80 -10.08 -0.18
CA SER A 187 3.31 -10.31 -1.54
C SER A 187 4.35 -11.43 -1.62
N ASN A 188 5.20 -11.59 -0.60
CA ASN A 188 6.32 -12.52 -0.65
C ASN A 188 5.99 -13.93 -0.14
N TYR A 189 4.92 -14.10 0.64
CA TYR A 189 4.54 -15.40 1.23
C TYR A 189 3.28 -16.01 0.61
N VAL A 190 2.28 -15.20 0.25
CA VAL A 190 1.02 -15.72 -0.31
C VAL A 190 1.23 -16.51 -1.61
N PRO A 191 2.12 -16.10 -2.55
CA PRO A 191 2.36 -16.86 -3.78
C PRO A 191 2.82 -18.30 -3.56
N ASP A 192 3.55 -18.55 -2.48
CA ASP A 192 4.09 -19.88 -2.17
C ASP A 192 3.12 -20.79 -1.38
N MET A 193 1.93 -20.32 -1.08
CA MET A 193 0.88 -21.16 -0.52
C MET A 193 0.41 -22.20 -1.52
N GLU A 194 -0.10 -23.33 -1.02
CA GLU A 194 -0.79 -24.30 -1.86
C GLU A 194 -1.87 -23.61 -2.73
N PRO A 195 -2.02 -23.96 -4.01
CA PRO A 195 -2.91 -23.25 -4.94
C PRO A 195 -4.35 -23.06 -4.41
N LYS A 196 -4.93 -24.09 -3.76
CA LYS A 196 -6.28 -24.00 -3.17
C LYS A 196 -6.34 -23.01 -2.01
N LYS A 197 -5.35 -23.01 -1.13
CA LYS A 197 -5.26 -22.10 0.02
C LYS A 197 -5.03 -20.66 -0.45
N ARG A 198 -4.14 -20.47 -1.41
CA ARG A 198 -3.83 -19.17 -2.03
C ARG A 198 -5.08 -18.55 -2.67
N THR A 199 -5.80 -19.32 -3.50
CA THR A 199 -7.04 -18.84 -4.12
C THR A 199 -8.08 -18.49 -3.06
N ARG A 200 -8.29 -19.35 -2.06
CA ARG A 200 -9.23 -19.06 -0.96
C ARG A 200 -8.85 -17.77 -0.22
N PHE A 201 -7.57 -17.60 0.11
CA PHE A 201 -7.09 -16.38 0.78
C PHE A 201 -7.40 -15.14 -0.05
N LEU A 202 -7.07 -15.13 -1.35
CA LEU A 202 -7.32 -13.98 -2.22
C LEU A 202 -8.81 -13.70 -2.40
N VAL A 203 -9.63 -14.73 -2.58
CA VAL A 203 -11.09 -14.57 -2.69
C VAL A 203 -11.69 -14.02 -1.40
N CYS A 204 -11.28 -14.52 -0.23
CA CYS A 204 -11.75 -14.00 1.05
C CYS A 204 -11.28 -12.55 1.28
N LEU A 205 -10.03 -12.24 0.97
CA LEU A 205 -9.45 -10.90 1.10
C LEU A 205 -10.22 -9.88 0.25
N TRP A 206 -10.35 -10.15 -1.05
CA TRP A 206 -11.05 -9.24 -1.97
C TRP A 206 -12.55 -9.22 -1.75
N GLY A 207 -13.16 -10.33 -1.34
CA GLY A 207 -14.56 -10.39 -0.93
C GLY A 207 -14.82 -9.50 0.28
N LEU A 208 -13.92 -9.52 1.28
CA LEU A 208 -14.01 -8.65 2.45
C LEU A 208 -13.84 -7.18 2.06
N VAL A 209 -12.83 -6.84 1.25
CA VAL A 209 -12.63 -5.47 0.75
C VAL A 209 -13.88 -4.96 0.04
N ALA A 210 -14.40 -5.73 -0.92
CA ALA A 210 -15.59 -5.36 -1.67
C ALA A 210 -16.82 -5.16 -0.76
N LEU A 211 -17.04 -6.08 0.18
CA LEU A 211 -18.14 -6.00 1.14
C LEU A 211 -18.05 -4.72 2.00
N LEU A 212 -16.86 -4.43 2.52
CA LEU A 212 -16.65 -3.24 3.36
C LEU A 212 -16.87 -1.95 2.55
N LEU A 213 -16.38 -1.86 1.33
CA LEU A 213 -16.59 -0.68 0.48
C LEU A 213 -18.07 -0.49 0.13
N ILE A 214 -18.79 -1.58 -0.24
CA ILE A 214 -20.21 -1.54 -0.57
C ILE A 214 -21.08 -1.11 0.62
N ILE A 215 -20.68 -1.44 1.84
CA ILE A 215 -21.44 -1.07 3.04
C ILE A 215 -21.04 0.32 3.55
N LEU A 216 -19.74 0.58 3.69
CA LEU A 216 -19.25 1.76 4.42
C LEU A 216 -19.32 3.05 3.62
N ILE A 217 -19.16 3.00 2.29
CA ILE A 217 -19.27 4.20 1.43
C ILE A 217 -20.71 4.74 1.43
N PRO A 218 -21.76 3.95 1.12
CA PRO A 218 -23.14 4.45 1.15
C PRO A 218 -23.60 4.85 2.56
N ALA A 219 -23.05 4.21 3.59
CA ALA A 219 -23.32 4.56 4.99
C ALA A 219 -22.67 5.88 5.44
N GLY A 220 -21.82 6.50 4.60
CA GLY A 220 -21.11 7.73 4.93
C GLY A 220 -20.08 7.57 6.07
N VAL A 221 -19.59 6.34 6.25
CA VAL A 221 -18.56 6.05 7.26
C VAL A 221 -17.17 6.36 6.71
N ILE A 222 -16.95 6.07 5.42
CA ILE A 222 -15.68 6.27 4.70
C ILE A 222 -15.87 6.95 3.36
#